data_a21196481ac8a0a84f6b92e2cdf629ef
#
_entry.id   a21196481ac8a0a84f6b92e2cdf629ef
#
_cell.length_a   1.000
_cell.length_b   1.000
_cell.length_c   1.000
_cell.angle_alpha   90.00
_cell.angle_beta   90.00
_cell.angle_gamma   90.00
#
_symmetry.space_group_name_H-M   'P 1'
#
loop_
_entity.id
_entity.type
_entity.pdbx_description
1 polymer ?
#
loop_
_entity_poly.entity_id
_entity_poly.type
_entity_poly.pdbx_seq_one_letter_code
_entity_poly.pdbx_strand_id
1 'polypeptide(L)'
;MFACATQILQRMAVLVVCYDLAVGQIISQDLLIQRPTSWFKAREFCQRHYVDLAVLSTEEQYFTLLNATTASKVSFWLGLQRQSIFSGWKWVNGEELGYEHWYRRNYEGRCASLEAMLKKDKKLLARYCEELHMFVCQGPVSPKTVTVDSAGSDQVTLSWNVSASMQMTPHRYNVTTCTNTCDTLVFPYTDGSAFMNITISNLTSATEHFIEVSAFVVRPDGVTGENVTLQSNPTALQVKTVDSDGQHRVIIIILMLLKLVSLFPPLWLLYRILKKGDVKESDHAVSPVELSTEESIVTLIPEEIEKILKI
;
A
#
# COMPACT_ATOMS: atom_id res chain seq x y z
N MET A 1 57.39 1.64 0.19
CA MET A 1 56.17 0.85 0.43
C MET A 1 54.89 1.69 0.33
N PHE A 2 54.89 2.98 0.58
CA PHE A 2 53.71 3.85 0.50
C PHE A 2 53.24 4.20 -0.93
N ALA A 3 54.13 4.23 -1.91
CA ALA A 3 53.78 4.58 -3.29
C ALA A 3 52.96 3.49 -4.01
N CYS A 4 53.08 2.22 -3.58
CA CYS A 4 52.35 1.11 -4.21
C CYS A 4 50.90 1.05 -3.71
N ALA A 5 50.61 1.43 -2.45
CA ALA A 5 49.29 1.44 -1.86
C ALA A 5 48.39 2.56 -2.46
N THR A 6 48.96 3.73 -2.73
CA THR A 6 48.25 4.85 -3.38
C THR A 6 47.89 4.55 -4.83
N GLN A 7 48.75 3.83 -5.59
CA GLN A 7 48.41 3.43 -6.95
C GLN A 7 47.29 2.37 -7.01
N ILE A 8 47.23 1.45 -6.06
CA ILE A 8 46.18 0.45 -5.97
C ILE A 8 44.82 1.11 -5.59
N LEU A 9 44.81 2.02 -4.61
CA LEU A 9 43.64 2.80 -4.25
C LEU A 9 43.12 3.67 -5.41
N GLN A 10 44.01 4.30 -6.17
CA GLN A 10 43.65 5.10 -7.32
C GLN A 10 43.11 4.25 -8.48
N ARG A 11 43.63 3.03 -8.70
CA ARG A 11 43.09 2.07 -9.67
C ARG A 11 41.75 1.49 -9.23
N MET A 12 41.56 1.23 -7.94
CA MET A 12 40.28 0.79 -7.39
C MET A 12 39.23 1.89 -7.49
N ALA A 13 39.55 3.16 -7.21
CA ALA A 13 38.69 4.30 -7.40
C ALA A 13 38.27 4.49 -8.86
N VAL A 14 39.19 4.32 -9.81
CA VAL A 14 38.91 4.39 -11.26
C VAL A 14 38.01 3.21 -11.68
N LEU A 15 38.24 2.00 -11.15
CA LEU A 15 37.37 0.86 -11.43
C LEU A 15 35.94 1.08 -10.87
N VAL A 16 35.78 1.62 -9.67
CA VAL A 16 34.47 1.97 -9.11
C VAL A 16 33.77 3.04 -9.96
N VAL A 17 34.51 4.09 -10.38
CA VAL A 17 33.95 5.13 -11.26
C VAL A 17 33.63 4.58 -12.66
N CYS A 18 34.44 3.64 -13.19
CA CYS A 18 34.18 3.00 -14.48
C CYS A 18 32.99 1.98 -14.37
N TYR A 19 32.79 1.34 -13.22
CA TYR A 19 31.63 0.48 -13.01
C TYR A 19 30.34 1.30 -12.92
N ASP A 20 30.36 2.46 -12.27
CA ASP A 20 29.21 3.39 -12.24
C ASP A 20 28.88 3.99 -13.61
N LEU A 21 29.89 4.11 -14.53
CA LEU A 21 29.66 4.58 -15.89
C LEU A 21 29.13 3.50 -16.84
N ALA A 22 29.30 2.21 -16.50
CA ALA A 22 28.84 1.07 -17.31
C ALA A 22 27.42 0.60 -16.88
N VAL A 23 27.03 0.81 -15.62
CA VAL A 23 25.68 0.59 -15.10
C VAL A 23 24.88 1.86 -15.38
N GLY A 24 23.88 1.78 -16.25
CA GLY A 24 23.04 2.90 -16.65
C GLY A 24 22.60 3.72 -15.45
N GLN A 25 22.49 5.01 -15.64
CA GLN A 25 22.15 5.97 -14.58
C GLN A 25 20.82 5.57 -13.94
N ILE A 26 20.86 5.13 -12.68
CA ILE A 26 19.65 4.80 -11.90
C ILE A 26 18.92 6.10 -11.61
N ILE A 27 17.80 6.29 -12.29
CA ILE A 27 16.95 7.45 -12.11
C ILE A 27 15.74 7.00 -11.29
N SER A 28 15.85 7.05 -9.97
CA SER A 28 14.80 6.57 -9.09
C SER A 28 14.56 5.06 -9.28
N GLN A 29 13.43 4.68 -9.89
CA GLN A 29 13.08 3.29 -10.19
C GLN A 29 13.22 2.94 -11.68
N ASP A 30 13.69 3.90 -12.49
CA ASP A 30 13.82 3.78 -13.93
C ASP A 30 15.27 3.69 -14.35
N LEU A 31 15.58 2.86 -15.33
CA LEU A 31 16.91 2.65 -15.85
C LEU A 31 17.00 3.03 -17.32
N LEU A 32 17.91 3.96 -17.66
CA LEU A 32 18.19 4.35 -19.03
C LEU A 32 19.12 3.32 -19.70
N ILE A 33 18.61 2.64 -20.71
CA ILE A 33 19.36 1.67 -21.51
C ILE A 33 19.94 2.37 -22.73
N GLN A 34 21.26 2.49 -22.77
CA GLN A 34 22.00 3.19 -23.83
C GLN A 34 22.25 2.31 -25.06
N ARG A 35 21.22 1.59 -25.49
CA ARG A 35 21.24 0.70 -26.66
C ARG A 35 20.13 1.10 -27.62
N PRO A 36 20.41 1.80 -28.73
CA PRO A 36 19.40 2.19 -29.69
C PRO A 36 18.71 0.98 -30.29
N THR A 37 17.37 0.95 -30.22
CA THR A 37 16.54 -0.11 -30.80
C THR A 37 15.13 0.41 -31.09
N SER A 38 14.33 -0.37 -31.84
CA SER A 38 12.92 -0.06 -32.10
C SER A 38 12.09 -0.16 -30.82
N TRP A 39 10.96 0.55 -30.78
CA TRP A 39 10.10 0.60 -29.60
C TRP A 39 9.65 -0.79 -29.13
N PHE A 40 9.23 -1.67 -30.07
CA PHE A 40 8.78 -3.02 -29.72
C PHE A 40 9.89 -3.89 -29.12
N LYS A 41 11.11 -3.81 -29.67
CA LYS A 41 12.26 -4.53 -29.10
C LYS A 41 12.72 -3.94 -27.77
N ALA A 42 12.60 -2.63 -27.61
CA ALA A 42 12.84 -1.98 -26.32
C ALA A 42 11.87 -2.48 -25.25
N ARG A 43 10.58 -2.56 -25.58
CA ARG A 43 9.56 -3.08 -24.68
C ARG A 43 9.80 -4.55 -24.32
N GLU A 44 10.08 -5.39 -25.31
CA GLU A 44 10.40 -6.81 -25.09
C GLU A 44 11.61 -6.96 -24.16
N PHE A 45 12.64 -6.15 -24.34
CA PHE A 45 13.80 -6.14 -23.46
C PHE A 45 13.43 -5.74 -22.04
N CYS A 46 12.66 -4.65 -21.84
CA CYS A 46 12.24 -4.22 -20.52
C CYS A 46 11.35 -5.26 -19.82
N GLN A 47 10.42 -5.90 -20.52
CA GLN A 47 9.59 -6.96 -19.96
C GLN A 47 10.38 -8.20 -19.55
N ARG A 48 11.44 -8.51 -20.26
CA ARG A 48 12.31 -9.66 -19.93
C ARG A 48 13.23 -9.40 -18.75
N HIS A 49 13.80 -8.19 -18.65
CA HIS A 49 14.86 -7.88 -17.67
C HIS A 49 14.41 -6.94 -16.55
N TYR A 50 13.24 -6.31 -16.66
CA TYR A 50 12.65 -5.34 -15.72
C TYR A 50 11.14 -5.60 -15.56
N VAL A 51 10.34 -4.56 -15.46
CA VAL A 51 8.86 -4.64 -15.44
C VAL A 51 8.29 -4.36 -16.83
N ASP A 52 8.50 -3.16 -17.37
CA ASP A 52 8.11 -2.77 -18.74
C ASP A 52 8.89 -1.48 -19.12
N LEU A 53 8.59 -0.88 -20.27
CA LEU A 53 9.02 0.49 -20.59
C LEU A 53 8.46 1.47 -19.56
N ALA A 54 9.22 2.52 -19.27
CA ALA A 54 8.88 3.52 -18.27
C ALA A 54 7.52 4.17 -18.55
N VAL A 55 6.68 4.22 -17.52
CA VAL A 55 5.37 4.85 -17.47
C VAL A 55 5.45 6.09 -16.60
N LEU A 56 5.10 7.24 -17.13
CA LEU A 56 5.07 8.51 -16.42
C LEU A 56 3.61 8.94 -16.25
N SER A 57 2.92 8.32 -15.31
CA SER A 57 1.49 8.56 -15.04
C SER A 57 1.21 9.98 -14.57
N THR A 58 2.20 10.63 -13.95
CA THR A 58 2.07 11.99 -13.41
C THR A 58 3.06 12.96 -14.04
N GLU A 59 2.70 14.24 -14.05
CA GLU A 59 3.56 15.32 -14.52
C GLU A 59 4.84 15.45 -13.68
N GLU A 60 4.77 15.13 -12.39
CA GLU A 60 5.93 15.09 -11.49
C GLU A 60 6.96 14.05 -11.94
N GLN A 61 6.51 12.83 -12.29
CA GLN A 61 7.39 11.78 -12.82
C GLN A 61 8.04 12.21 -14.15
N TYR A 62 7.27 12.89 -15.02
CA TYR A 62 7.80 13.46 -16.26
C TYR A 62 8.95 14.43 -15.98
N PHE A 63 8.77 15.40 -15.08
CA PHE A 63 9.82 16.36 -14.77
C PHE A 63 11.01 15.72 -14.03
N THR A 64 10.77 14.74 -13.18
CA THR A 64 11.83 13.99 -12.49
C THR A 64 12.72 13.27 -13.49
N LEU A 65 12.13 12.51 -14.43
CA LEU A 65 12.88 11.84 -15.48
C LEU A 65 13.60 12.84 -16.41
N LEU A 66 12.93 13.94 -16.77
CA LEU A 66 13.49 14.99 -17.60
C LEU A 66 14.73 15.61 -16.96
N ASN A 67 14.66 15.98 -15.69
CA ASN A 67 15.78 16.57 -14.95
C ASN A 67 16.97 15.63 -14.89
N ALA A 68 16.71 14.35 -14.61
CA ALA A 68 17.73 13.34 -14.52
C ALA A 68 18.38 13.01 -15.88
N THR A 69 17.68 13.17 -17.00
CA THR A 69 18.17 12.85 -18.35
C THR A 69 18.68 14.07 -19.13
N THR A 70 18.51 15.29 -18.64
CA THR A 70 18.93 16.53 -19.32
C THR A 70 20.43 16.54 -19.66
N ALA A 71 21.27 15.96 -18.80
CA ALA A 71 22.70 15.87 -19.02
C ALA A 71 23.08 14.89 -20.15
N SER A 72 22.26 13.87 -20.41
CA SER A 72 22.57 12.83 -21.40
C SER A 72 22.38 13.27 -22.85
N LYS A 73 21.59 14.34 -23.08
CA LYS A 73 21.30 14.91 -24.42
C LYS A 73 20.87 13.89 -25.46
N VAL A 74 20.14 12.85 -25.05
CA VAL A 74 19.68 11.77 -25.93
C VAL A 74 18.18 11.74 -26.02
N SER A 75 17.69 11.07 -27.07
CA SER A 75 16.30 10.75 -27.30
C SER A 75 16.05 9.33 -26.85
N PHE A 76 14.97 9.07 -26.14
CA PHE A 76 14.69 7.73 -25.65
C PHE A 76 13.20 7.39 -25.63
N TRP A 77 12.90 6.11 -25.87
CA TRP A 77 11.56 5.56 -25.83
C TRP A 77 10.99 5.55 -24.41
N LEU A 78 9.72 5.87 -24.33
CA LEU A 78 8.85 5.66 -23.16
C LEU A 78 7.79 4.61 -23.48
N GLY A 79 7.12 4.10 -22.45
CA GLY A 79 6.00 3.17 -22.57
C GLY A 79 4.71 3.82 -23.03
N LEU A 80 4.76 4.80 -23.92
CA LEU A 80 3.61 5.56 -24.40
C LEU A 80 3.40 5.27 -25.89
N GLN A 81 2.18 4.82 -26.24
CA GLN A 81 1.82 4.46 -27.61
C GLN A 81 0.38 4.81 -27.93
N ARG A 82 0.03 4.76 -29.22
CA ARG A 82 -1.36 4.81 -29.71
C ARG A 82 -1.57 3.73 -30.79
N GLN A 83 -2.80 3.21 -30.86
CA GLN A 83 -3.14 2.17 -31.84
C GLN A 83 -3.17 2.70 -33.28
N SER A 84 -3.67 3.93 -33.46
CA SER A 84 -3.72 4.62 -34.73
C SER A 84 -3.44 6.11 -34.55
N ILE A 85 -3.22 6.83 -35.65
CA ILE A 85 -3.02 8.31 -35.62
C ILE A 85 -4.24 9.06 -35.10
N PHE A 86 -5.42 8.43 -35.10
CA PHE A 86 -6.67 9.00 -34.60
C PHE A 86 -7.02 8.60 -33.17
N SER A 87 -6.30 7.61 -32.59
CA SER A 87 -6.57 7.15 -31.22
C SER A 87 -5.84 8.01 -30.19
N GLY A 88 -6.37 8.01 -28.95
CA GLY A 88 -5.72 8.59 -27.79
C GLY A 88 -4.41 7.88 -27.45
N TRP A 89 -3.52 8.60 -26.78
CA TRP A 89 -2.26 8.07 -26.30
C TRP A 89 -2.47 7.32 -24.99
N LYS A 90 -1.95 6.09 -24.92
CA LYS A 90 -2.03 5.24 -23.75
C LYS A 90 -0.66 4.71 -23.36
N TRP A 91 -0.43 4.66 -22.07
CA TRP A 91 0.72 3.99 -21.48
C TRP A 91 0.59 2.47 -21.64
N VAL A 92 1.72 1.77 -21.60
CA VAL A 92 1.77 0.28 -21.69
C VAL A 92 1.00 -0.42 -20.57
N ASN A 93 0.74 0.24 -19.45
CA ASN A 93 -0.09 -0.22 -18.34
C ASN A 93 -1.60 0.03 -18.54
N GLY A 94 -2.01 0.60 -19.69
CA GLY A 94 -3.40 0.90 -20.04
C GLY A 94 -3.90 2.27 -19.61
N GLU A 95 -3.19 3.01 -18.77
CA GLU A 95 -3.55 4.37 -18.37
C GLU A 95 -3.48 5.35 -19.55
N GLU A 96 -4.35 6.35 -19.53
CA GLU A 96 -4.31 7.43 -20.52
C GLU A 96 -3.30 8.51 -20.12
N LEU A 97 -2.73 9.20 -21.11
CA LEU A 97 -1.85 10.33 -20.86
C LEU A 97 -2.64 11.52 -20.30
N GLY A 98 -2.39 11.88 -19.04
CA GLY A 98 -3.12 12.91 -18.29
C GLY A 98 -2.57 14.33 -18.42
N TYR A 99 -1.48 14.57 -19.19
CA TYR A 99 -0.83 15.87 -19.32
C TYR A 99 -0.35 16.14 -20.75
N GLU A 100 -0.02 17.42 -21.05
CA GLU A 100 0.28 17.86 -22.41
C GLU A 100 1.67 18.51 -22.54
N HIS A 101 2.72 17.69 -22.57
CA HIS A 101 4.09 18.14 -22.82
C HIS A 101 4.61 17.76 -24.21
N TRP A 102 3.73 17.79 -25.19
CA TRP A 102 4.06 17.49 -26.57
C TRP A 102 4.82 18.64 -27.25
N TYR A 103 5.98 18.35 -27.80
CA TYR A 103 6.67 19.21 -28.77
C TYR A 103 6.00 19.08 -30.14
N ARG A 104 5.71 17.85 -30.57
CA ARG A 104 4.93 17.52 -31.78
C ARG A 104 4.01 16.34 -31.50
N ARG A 105 2.73 16.58 -31.34
CA ARG A 105 1.70 15.57 -31.10
C ARG A 105 1.14 14.98 -32.39
N ASN A 106 0.99 15.83 -33.41
CA ASN A 106 0.26 15.51 -34.66
C ASN A 106 1.16 14.88 -35.73
N TYR A 107 2.23 14.20 -35.32
CA TYR A 107 3.06 13.45 -36.23
C TYR A 107 2.42 12.07 -36.48
N GLU A 108 2.69 11.44 -37.67
CA GLU A 108 2.11 10.14 -38.03
C GLU A 108 2.57 8.96 -37.14
N GLY A 109 3.59 9.18 -36.32
CA GLY A 109 4.13 8.18 -35.42
C GLY A 109 3.14 7.69 -34.38
N ARG A 110 3.28 6.41 -34.00
CA ARG A 110 2.43 5.73 -33.02
C ARG A 110 3.12 5.43 -31.70
N CYS A 111 4.40 5.70 -31.56
CA CYS A 111 5.21 5.52 -30.38
C CYS A 111 5.78 6.86 -29.91
N ALA A 112 5.96 7.06 -28.61
CA ALA A 112 6.42 8.31 -28.08
C ALA A 112 7.85 8.20 -27.55
N SER A 113 8.70 9.19 -27.93
CA SER A 113 10.01 9.41 -27.34
C SER A 113 10.01 10.69 -26.50
N LEU A 114 10.93 10.75 -25.54
CA LEU A 114 11.30 11.97 -24.84
C LEU A 114 12.61 12.49 -25.39
N GLU A 115 12.61 13.78 -25.80
CA GLU A 115 13.74 14.43 -26.49
C GLU A 115 14.51 15.30 -25.48
N ALA A 116 15.45 14.71 -24.76
CA ALA A 116 16.25 15.44 -23.76
C ALA A 116 17.09 16.58 -24.36
N MET A 117 17.42 16.52 -25.65
CA MET A 117 18.19 17.55 -26.36
C MET A 117 17.45 18.86 -26.60
N LEU A 118 16.11 18.87 -26.60
CA LEU A 118 15.34 20.07 -26.86
C LEU A 118 15.46 21.05 -25.69
N LYS A 119 15.71 22.32 -25.98
CA LYS A 119 15.77 23.41 -24.99
C LYS A 119 14.39 23.94 -24.57
N LYS A 120 13.34 23.11 -24.64
CA LYS A 120 11.95 23.47 -24.33
C LYS A 120 11.42 22.55 -23.24
N ASP A 121 10.40 23.00 -22.52
CA ASP A 121 9.75 22.22 -21.46
C ASP A 121 8.91 21.06 -22.03
N LYS A 122 8.41 21.23 -23.27
CA LYS A 122 7.64 20.22 -23.98
C LYS A 122 8.59 19.38 -24.82
N LYS A 123 8.79 18.13 -24.44
CA LYS A 123 9.80 17.24 -25.02
C LYS A 123 9.26 15.89 -25.52
N LEU A 124 7.95 15.62 -25.36
CA LEU A 124 7.34 14.45 -25.95
C LEU A 124 7.20 14.61 -27.46
N LEU A 125 7.59 13.58 -28.21
CA LEU A 125 7.54 13.57 -29.65
C LEU A 125 6.93 12.24 -30.14
N ALA A 126 5.90 12.32 -31.00
CA ALA A 126 5.40 11.17 -31.72
C ALA A 126 6.40 10.72 -32.79
N ARG A 127 6.72 9.43 -32.83
CA ARG A 127 7.71 8.82 -33.70
C ARG A 127 7.18 7.56 -34.37
N TYR A 128 7.81 7.15 -35.47
CA TYR A 128 7.61 5.82 -36.02
C TYR A 128 8.26 4.80 -35.08
N CYS A 129 7.54 3.72 -34.76
CA CYS A 129 7.96 2.73 -33.75
C CYS A 129 9.21 1.94 -34.17
N GLU A 130 9.57 1.98 -35.43
CA GLU A 130 10.73 1.33 -36.06
C GLU A 130 12.02 2.13 -35.94
N GLU A 131 11.93 3.43 -35.60
CA GLU A 131 13.11 4.27 -35.36
C GLU A 131 13.95 3.71 -34.22
N LEU A 132 15.26 3.98 -34.28
CA LEU A 132 16.19 3.46 -33.28
C LEU A 132 16.51 4.54 -32.24
N HIS A 133 16.01 4.36 -31.02
CA HIS A 133 16.30 5.24 -29.88
C HIS A 133 16.76 4.41 -28.69
N MET A 134 17.49 5.02 -27.77
CA MET A 134 17.67 4.52 -26.42
C MET A 134 16.32 4.38 -25.74
N PHE A 135 16.22 3.77 -24.60
CA PHE A 135 14.94 3.56 -23.93
C PHE A 135 15.08 3.51 -22.41
N VAL A 136 13.99 3.77 -21.73
CA VAL A 136 13.93 3.71 -20.27
C VAL A 136 13.05 2.56 -19.84
N CYS A 137 13.62 1.64 -19.05
CA CYS A 137 12.88 0.55 -18.41
C CYS A 137 12.47 0.96 -17.00
N GLN A 138 11.25 0.63 -16.62
CA GLN A 138 10.73 0.76 -15.27
C GLN A 138 11.04 -0.49 -14.45
N GLY A 139 11.58 -0.30 -13.25
CA GLY A 139 11.75 -1.35 -12.26
C GLY A 139 10.45 -1.62 -11.46
N PRO A 140 10.50 -2.50 -10.43
CA PRO A 140 9.36 -2.73 -9.56
C PRO A 140 9.02 -1.47 -8.77
N VAL A 141 7.72 -1.29 -8.48
CA VAL A 141 7.19 -0.11 -7.79
C VAL A 141 6.50 -0.55 -6.52
N SER A 142 6.97 -0.05 -5.37
CA SER A 142 6.29 -0.24 -4.08
C SER A 142 4.96 0.49 -4.02
N PRO A 143 4.03 0.06 -3.12
CA PRO A 143 2.80 0.79 -2.88
C PRO A 143 3.09 2.25 -2.50
N LYS A 144 2.31 3.19 -3.01
CA LYS A 144 2.43 4.62 -2.60
C LYS A 144 2.04 4.82 -1.14
N THR A 145 1.00 4.10 -0.71
CA THR A 145 0.46 4.13 0.64
C THR A 145 0.09 2.73 1.07
N VAL A 146 0.37 2.40 2.32
CA VAL A 146 -0.05 1.17 2.98
C VAL A 146 -0.97 1.57 4.11
N THR A 147 -2.16 0.96 4.19
CA THR A 147 -3.16 1.23 5.22
C THR A 147 -3.19 0.09 6.24
N VAL A 148 -3.41 0.45 7.50
CA VAL A 148 -3.65 -0.52 8.58
C VAL A 148 -5.16 -0.73 8.69
N ASP A 149 -5.65 -1.90 8.28
CA ASP A 149 -7.08 -2.22 8.35
C ASP A 149 -7.48 -2.65 9.76
N SER A 150 -6.61 -3.40 10.43
CA SER A 150 -6.79 -3.78 11.83
C SER A 150 -5.45 -4.02 12.54
N ALA A 151 -5.42 -3.71 13.83
CA ALA A 151 -4.32 -4.05 14.71
C ALA A 151 -4.86 -4.81 15.93
N GLY A 152 -4.44 -6.07 16.08
CA GLY A 152 -4.72 -6.93 17.23
C GLY A 152 -3.60 -6.89 18.26
N SER A 153 -3.60 -7.83 19.19
CA SER A 153 -2.54 -7.96 20.19
C SER A 153 -1.28 -8.62 19.63
N ASP A 154 -1.42 -9.51 18.65
CA ASP A 154 -0.36 -10.33 18.08
C ASP A 154 -0.35 -10.34 16.55
N GLN A 155 -1.23 -9.56 15.92
CA GLN A 155 -1.36 -9.50 14.46
C GLN A 155 -1.77 -8.12 13.98
N VAL A 156 -1.39 -7.79 12.74
CA VAL A 156 -1.76 -6.58 12.02
C VAL A 156 -2.17 -6.94 10.60
N THR A 157 -3.32 -6.44 10.16
CA THR A 157 -3.76 -6.56 8.76
C THR A 157 -3.47 -5.27 8.02
N LEU A 158 -2.78 -5.40 6.90
CA LEU A 158 -2.39 -4.30 6.02
C LEU A 158 -3.03 -4.47 4.65
N SER A 159 -3.38 -3.34 4.02
CA SER A 159 -3.82 -3.33 2.63
C SER A 159 -3.22 -2.17 1.84
N TRP A 160 -3.13 -2.35 0.52
CA TRP A 160 -2.66 -1.31 -0.41
C TRP A 160 -3.19 -1.51 -1.82
N ASN A 161 -3.19 -0.42 -2.58
CA ASN A 161 -3.43 -0.44 -4.01
C ASN A 161 -2.18 -0.89 -4.75
N VAL A 162 -2.33 -1.83 -5.65
CA VAL A 162 -1.27 -2.27 -6.58
C VAL A 162 -1.31 -1.36 -7.80
N SER A 163 -0.17 -0.77 -8.17
CA SER A 163 -0.10 0.11 -9.34
C SER A 163 -0.40 -0.66 -10.64
N ALA A 164 -0.99 0.01 -11.64
CA ALA A 164 -1.40 -0.62 -12.90
C ALA A 164 -0.26 -1.37 -13.59
N SER A 165 0.96 -0.86 -13.57
CA SER A 165 2.15 -1.53 -14.11
C SER A 165 2.45 -2.85 -13.39
N MET A 166 2.27 -2.88 -12.05
CA MET A 166 2.53 -4.06 -11.24
C MET A 166 1.41 -5.09 -11.30
N GLN A 167 0.15 -4.68 -11.56
CA GLN A 167 -0.96 -5.63 -11.76
C GLN A 167 -0.72 -6.57 -12.95
N MET A 168 0.01 -6.12 -13.97
CA MET A 168 0.31 -6.90 -15.17
C MET A 168 1.58 -7.76 -15.04
N THR A 169 2.29 -7.67 -13.93
CA THR A 169 3.60 -8.31 -13.73
C THR A 169 3.58 -9.18 -12.49
N PRO A 170 3.77 -10.51 -12.60
CA PRO A 170 3.97 -11.38 -11.44
C PRO A 170 5.18 -10.91 -10.64
N HIS A 171 4.98 -10.64 -9.35
CA HIS A 171 6.01 -10.11 -8.46
C HIS A 171 5.78 -10.59 -7.02
N ARG A 172 6.62 -10.12 -6.11
CA ARG A 172 6.51 -10.41 -4.69
C ARG A 172 6.69 -9.13 -3.89
N TYR A 173 6.14 -9.14 -2.69
CA TYR A 173 6.38 -8.10 -1.70
C TYR A 173 7.24 -8.63 -0.56
N ASN A 174 8.33 -7.94 -0.24
CA ASN A 174 9.04 -8.08 1.03
C ASN A 174 8.35 -7.18 2.04
N VAL A 175 7.92 -7.76 3.15
CA VAL A 175 7.33 -7.04 4.28
C VAL A 175 8.25 -7.25 5.47
N THR A 176 9.01 -6.24 5.83
CA THR A 176 9.96 -6.26 6.94
C THR A 176 9.32 -5.59 8.14
N THR A 177 9.27 -6.30 9.25
CA THR A 177 8.74 -5.80 10.52
C THR A 177 9.88 -5.70 11.52
N CYS A 178 10.11 -4.51 12.06
CA CYS A 178 11.19 -4.22 12.98
C CYS A 178 10.65 -3.71 14.33
N THR A 179 11.27 -4.21 15.39
CA THR A 179 11.27 -3.64 16.75
C THR A 179 12.72 -3.48 17.19
N ASN A 180 13.24 -4.36 18.04
CA ASN A 180 14.67 -4.48 18.35
C ASN A 180 15.41 -5.34 17.32
N THR A 181 14.70 -6.26 16.67
CA THR A 181 15.14 -7.11 15.57
C THR A 181 14.19 -6.92 14.39
N CYS A 182 14.65 -7.27 13.20
CA CYS A 182 13.84 -7.20 11.99
C CYS A 182 13.61 -8.58 11.43
N ASP A 183 12.35 -8.90 11.11
CA ASP A 183 11.94 -10.12 10.43
C ASP A 183 11.31 -9.74 9.07
N THR A 184 11.60 -10.52 8.02
CA THR A 184 11.08 -10.28 6.68
C THR A 184 10.23 -11.44 6.22
N LEU A 185 9.00 -11.15 5.82
CA LEU A 185 8.06 -12.08 5.21
C LEU A 185 7.91 -11.75 3.73
N VAL A 186 7.70 -12.79 2.91
CA VAL A 186 7.54 -12.66 1.46
C VAL A 186 6.13 -13.06 1.05
N PHE A 187 5.43 -12.14 0.39
CA PHE A 187 4.07 -12.35 -0.10
C PHE A 187 4.04 -12.35 -1.63
N PRO A 188 3.60 -13.44 -2.28
CA PRO A 188 3.49 -13.50 -3.73
C PRO A 188 2.26 -12.71 -4.22
N TYR A 189 2.39 -12.08 -5.38
CA TYR A 189 1.31 -11.45 -6.11
C TYR A 189 1.24 -12.01 -7.54
N THR A 190 0.10 -12.60 -7.92
CA THR A 190 -0.07 -13.32 -9.18
C THR A 190 -1.43 -13.15 -9.84
N ASP A 191 -2.40 -12.58 -9.16
CA ASP A 191 -3.82 -12.61 -9.55
C ASP A 191 -4.29 -11.41 -10.38
N GLY A 192 -3.44 -10.39 -10.57
CA GLY A 192 -3.80 -9.17 -11.29
C GLY A 192 -4.79 -8.25 -10.55
N SER A 193 -5.05 -8.50 -9.26
CA SER A 193 -5.93 -7.68 -8.43
C SER A 193 -5.42 -6.25 -8.28
N ALA A 194 -6.32 -5.27 -8.29
CA ALA A 194 -5.97 -3.89 -7.98
C ALA A 194 -5.63 -3.66 -6.49
N PHE A 195 -5.92 -4.66 -5.65
CA PHE A 195 -5.78 -4.61 -4.20
C PHE A 195 -4.95 -5.78 -3.69
N MET A 196 -4.08 -5.51 -2.71
CA MET A 196 -3.38 -6.51 -1.90
C MET A 196 -3.77 -6.34 -0.45
N ASN A 197 -4.06 -7.46 0.22
CA ASN A 197 -4.35 -7.52 1.65
C ASN A 197 -3.52 -8.65 2.26
N ILE A 198 -2.86 -8.38 3.39
CA ILE A 198 -2.03 -9.35 4.11
C ILE A 198 -2.24 -9.24 5.61
N THR A 199 -1.98 -10.33 6.31
CA THR A 199 -1.93 -10.34 7.78
C THR A 199 -0.54 -10.77 8.24
N ILE A 200 0.07 -9.96 9.09
CA ILE A 200 1.32 -10.25 9.77
C ILE A 200 0.95 -10.75 11.16
N SER A 201 1.38 -11.95 11.52
CA SER A 201 1.10 -12.58 12.82
C SER A 201 2.38 -12.74 13.64
N ASN A 202 2.24 -13.17 14.90
CA ASN A 202 3.33 -13.37 15.85
C ASN A 202 4.04 -12.08 16.25
N LEU A 203 3.30 -10.97 16.30
CA LEU A 203 3.80 -9.69 16.77
C LEU A 203 3.76 -9.61 18.30
N THR A 204 4.65 -8.81 18.88
CA THR A 204 4.65 -8.54 20.31
C THR A 204 3.51 -7.58 20.66
N SER A 205 2.72 -7.92 21.70
CA SER A 205 1.60 -7.07 22.15
C SER A 205 2.07 -5.75 22.79
N ALA A 206 1.20 -4.74 22.75
CA ALA A 206 1.43 -3.39 23.29
C ALA A 206 2.71 -2.70 22.78
N THR A 207 3.24 -3.17 21.63
CA THR A 207 4.54 -2.76 21.09
C THR A 207 4.35 -1.97 19.80
N GLU A 208 5.21 -0.97 19.59
CA GLU A 208 5.28 -0.22 18.36
C GLU A 208 6.19 -0.96 17.37
N HIS A 209 5.64 -1.25 16.19
CA HIS A 209 6.34 -1.93 15.10
C HIS A 209 6.56 -0.95 13.95
N PHE A 210 7.76 -0.94 13.42
CA PHE A 210 8.09 -0.27 12.17
C PHE A 210 8.01 -1.29 11.04
N ILE A 211 7.16 -1.03 10.06
CA ILE A 211 6.89 -1.97 8.95
C ILE A 211 7.30 -1.31 7.64
N GLU A 212 8.04 -2.05 6.83
CA GLU A 212 8.44 -1.65 5.48
C GLU A 212 7.89 -2.63 4.45
N VAL A 213 7.27 -2.10 3.40
CA VAL A 213 6.72 -2.89 2.27
C VAL A 213 7.43 -2.48 1.00
N SER A 214 8.11 -3.43 0.35
CA SER A 214 8.78 -3.22 -0.93
C SER A 214 8.42 -4.29 -1.95
N ALA A 215 8.19 -3.88 -3.20
CA ALA A 215 7.97 -4.81 -4.29
C ALA A 215 9.31 -5.28 -4.88
N PHE A 216 9.39 -6.55 -5.30
CA PHE A 216 10.54 -7.05 -6.03
C PHE A 216 10.17 -8.05 -7.13
N VAL A 217 11.00 -8.12 -8.15
CA VAL A 217 10.93 -9.10 -9.23
C VAL A 217 12.28 -9.79 -9.37
N VAL A 218 12.27 -11.06 -9.80
CA VAL A 218 13.50 -11.78 -10.16
C VAL A 218 13.54 -11.88 -11.69
N ARG A 219 14.60 -11.39 -12.29
CA ARG A 219 14.77 -11.31 -13.74
C ARG A 219 16.17 -11.77 -14.13
N PRO A 220 16.35 -12.35 -15.34
CA PRO A 220 17.68 -12.62 -15.86
C PRO A 220 18.39 -11.29 -16.17
N ASP A 221 19.62 -11.16 -15.71
CA ASP A 221 20.49 -10.05 -16.09
C ASP A 221 20.73 -10.07 -17.62
N GLY A 222 20.65 -8.89 -18.23
CA GLY A 222 20.84 -8.73 -19.68
C GLY A 222 22.24 -9.01 -20.20
N VAL A 223 23.24 -9.11 -19.33
CA VAL A 223 24.67 -9.33 -19.66
C VAL A 223 25.12 -10.73 -19.25
N THR A 224 24.89 -11.12 -18.01
CA THR A 224 25.37 -12.40 -17.46
C THR A 224 24.37 -13.54 -17.65
N GLY A 225 23.07 -13.24 -17.83
CA GLY A 225 22.00 -14.21 -17.87
C GLY A 225 21.64 -14.82 -16.50
N GLU A 226 22.35 -14.45 -15.44
CA GLU A 226 22.06 -14.86 -14.08
C GLU A 226 20.80 -14.16 -13.53
N ASN A 227 20.10 -14.81 -12.61
CA ASN A 227 18.94 -14.20 -11.99
C ASN A 227 19.34 -13.11 -11.01
N VAL A 228 18.86 -11.90 -11.24
CA VAL A 228 19.04 -10.73 -10.38
C VAL A 228 17.70 -10.34 -9.75
N THR A 229 17.73 -10.01 -8.48
CA THR A 229 16.57 -9.45 -7.78
C THR A 229 16.57 -7.94 -7.91
N LEU A 230 15.55 -7.42 -8.57
CA LEU A 230 15.27 -5.99 -8.63
C LEU A 230 14.24 -5.66 -7.55
N GLN A 231 14.56 -4.72 -6.67
CA GLN A 231 13.71 -4.32 -5.55
C GLN A 231 13.48 -2.81 -5.58
N SER A 232 12.26 -2.39 -5.28
CA SER A 232 11.89 -0.98 -5.15
C SER A 232 12.26 -0.42 -3.77
N ASN A 233 12.32 0.90 -3.66
CA ASN A 233 12.41 1.56 -2.37
C ASN A 233 11.18 1.19 -1.51
N PRO A 234 11.35 0.88 -0.23
CA PRO A 234 10.25 0.50 0.64
C PRO A 234 9.33 1.68 0.97
N THR A 235 8.05 1.37 1.19
CA THR A 235 7.09 2.26 1.83
C THR A 235 7.00 1.86 3.30
N ALA A 236 7.26 2.81 4.19
CA ALA A 236 7.35 2.58 5.62
C ALA A 236 6.11 3.11 6.35
N LEU A 237 5.70 2.41 7.41
CA LEU A 237 4.66 2.84 8.34
C LEU A 237 4.99 2.37 9.75
N GLN A 238 4.37 3.03 10.74
CA GLN A 238 4.44 2.63 12.15
C GLN A 238 3.06 2.18 12.60
N VAL A 239 2.99 1.09 13.36
CA VAL A 239 1.76 0.56 13.92
C VAL A 239 2.02 0.04 15.32
N LYS A 240 1.07 0.30 16.24
CA LYS A 240 1.13 -0.20 17.60
C LYS A 240 0.10 -1.31 17.77
N THR A 241 0.56 -2.49 18.23
CA THR A 241 -0.31 -3.61 18.59
C THR A 241 -1.06 -3.31 19.89
N VAL A 242 -2.26 -3.90 20.02
CA VAL A 242 -3.12 -3.73 21.21
C VAL A 242 -2.53 -4.53 22.38
N ASP A 243 -2.79 -4.04 23.60
CA ASP A 243 -2.44 -4.76 24.83
C ASP A 243 -3.32 -6.00 25.00
N SER A 244 -2.72 -7.18 25.05
CA SER A 244 -3.41 -8.45 25.31
C SER A 244 -4.01 -8.52 26.71
N ASP A 245 -3.37 -7.92 27.72
CA ASP A 245 -3.87 -7.86 29.08
C ASP A 245 -5.10 -6.99 29.21
N GLY A 246 -5.23 -5.94 28.42
CA GLY A 246 -6.40 -5.06 28.40
C GLY A 246 -7.67 -5.79 27.98
N GLN A 247 -7.62 -6.66 26.99
CA GLN A 247 -8.77 -7.48 26.56
C GLN A 247 -9.19 -8.49 27.65
N HIS A 248 -8.23 -9.17 28.27
CA HIS A 248 -8.51 -10.08 29.38
C HIS A 248 -9.12 -9.35 30.59
N ARG A 249 -8.62 -8.18 30.95
CA ARG A 249 -9.20 -7.36 32.03
C ARG A 249 -10.63 -6.94 31.75
N VAL A 250 -10.94 -6.49 30.53
CA VAL A 250 -12.31 -6.12 30.16
C VAL A 250 -13.24 -7.34 30.21
N ILE A 251 -12.83 -8.50 29.70
CA ILE A 251 -13.61 -9.74 29.77
C ILE A 251 -13.82 -10.16 31.22
N ILE A 252 -12.80 -10.10 32.09
CA ILE A 252 -12.91 -10.42 33.52
C ILE A 252 -13.89 -9.46 34.20
N ILE A 253 -13.81 -8.15 33.93
CA ILE A 253 -14.74 -7.16 34.48
C ILE A 253 -16.18 -7.46 34.05
N ILE A 254 -16.44 -7.75 32.77
CA ILE A 254 -17.75 -8.12 32.27
C ILE A 254 -18.28 -9.40 32.96
N LEU A 255 -17.45 -10.43 33.10
CA LEU A 255 -17.79 -11.66 33.77
C LEU A 255 -18.10 -11.44 35.28
N MET A 256 -17.32 -10.56 35.93
CA MET A 256 -17.58 -10.18 37.33
C MET A 256 -18.90 -9.42 37.47
N LEU A 257 -19.21 -8.49 36.57
CA LEU A 257 -20.47 -7.77 36.55
C LEU A 257 -21.67 -8.72 36.31
N LEU A 258 -21.52 -9.66 35.36
CA LEU A 258 -22.56 -10.68 35.12
C LEU A 258 -22.79 -11.58 36.34
N LYS A 259 -21.74 -11.97 37.07
CA LYS A 259 -21.86 -12.71 38.34
C LYS A 259 -22.55 -11.87 39.42
N LEU A 260 -22.24 -10.58 39.56
CA LEU A 260 -22.92 -9.69 40.47
C LEU A 260 -24.40 -9.59 40.16
N VAL A 261 -24.77 -9.40 38.89
CA VAL A 261 -26.15 -9.34 38.42
C VAL A 261 -26.91 -10.67 38.73
N SER A 262 -26.24 -11.81 38.55
CA SER A 262 -26.84 -13.14 38.83
C SER A 262 -27.09 -13.40 40.31
N LEU A 263 -26.40 -12.71 41.21
CA LEU A 263 -26.62 -12.77 42.68
C LEU A 263 -27.80 -11.91 43.15
N PHE A 264 -28.24 -10.92 42.35
CA PHE A 264 -29.37 -10.05 42.72
C PHE A 264 -30.71 -10.79 42.95
N PRO A 265 -31.14 -11.71 42.08
CA PRO A 265 -32.41 -12.44 42.30
C PRO A 265 -32.44 -13.26 43.59
N PRO A 266 -31.41 -14.07 43.94
CA PRO A 266 -31.43 -14.82 45.20
C PRO A 266 -31.31 -13.92 46.44
N LEU A 267 -30.49 -12.85 46.38
CA LEU A 267 -30.41 -11.87 47.50
C LEU A 267 -31.70 -11.12 47.68
N TRP A 268 -32.41 -10.74 46.63
CA TRP A 268 -33.71 -10.08 46.67
C TRP A 268 -34.80 -11.02 47.24
N LEU A 269 -34.78 -12.31 46.86
CA LEU A 269 -35.62 -13.33 47.45
C LEU A 269 -35.36 -13.52 48.92
N LEU A 270 -34.10 -13.60 49.34
CA LEU A 270 -33.69 -13.71 50.74
C LEU A 270 -34.15 -12.47 51.54
N TYR A 271 -33.94 -11.27 50.99
CA TYR A 271 -34.44 -10.03 51.60
C TYR A 271 -35.97 -10.02 51.75
N ARG A 272 -36.72 -10.51 50.75
CA ARG A 272 -38.20 -10.63 50.86
C ARG A 272 -38.64 -11.64 51.92
N ILE A 273 -37.90 -12.78 52.03
CA ILE A 273 -38.22 -13.80 53.06
C ILE A 273 -37.96 -13.25 54.46
N LEU A 274 -36.82 -12.59 54.68
CA LEU A 274 -36.48 -11.98 55.98
C LEU A 274 -37.46 -10.86 56.36
N LYS A 275 -37.83 -10.00 55.41
CA LYS A 275 -38.82 -8.93 55.66
C LYS A 275 -40.22 -9.46 55.90
N LYS A 276 -40.59 -10.67 55.45
CA LYS A 276 -41.84 -11.32 55.70
C LYS A 276 -41.92 -12.02 57.09
N GLY A 277 -40.71 -12.23 57.71
CA GLY A 277 -40.54 -12.79 59.03
C GLY A 277 -40.79 -11.77 60.16
N ASP A 278 -40.60 -10.46 59.87
CA ASP A 278 -40.78 -9.37 60.88
C ASP A 278 -42.19 -8.84 60.98
N VAL A 279 -43.21 -9.44 60.30
CA VAL A 279 -44.63 -9.05 60.39
C VAL A 279 -45.42 -10.22 60.91
N LYS A 280 -45.08 -10.69 62.13
CA LYS A 280 -45.96 -11.48 62.97
C LYS A 280 -45.71 -11.09 64.42
N GLU A 281 -46.28 -9.97 64.81
CA GLU A 281 -46.76 -9.79 66.14
C GLU A 281 -47.41 -8.38 66.28
N SER A 282 -48.72 -8.32 66.10
CA SER A 282 -49.64 -7.46 66.86
C SER A 282 -51.06 -7.71 66.37
N ASP A 283 -51.81 -8.45 67.17
CA ASP A 283 -53.25 -8.55 67.11
C ASP A 283 -53.91 -7.21 67.48
N HIS A 284 -54.98 -6.85 66.84
CA HIS A 284 -56.33 -6.60 67.27
C HIS A 284 -57.09 -5.68 66.30
N ALA A 285 -58.11 -6.32 65.75
CA ALA A 285 -59.50 -5.86 65.53
C ALA A 285 -59.80 -4.37 65.16
N VAL A 286 -60.46 -4.19 64.01
CA VAL A 286 -61.87 -3.72 63.89
C VAL A 286 -62.23 -3.55 62.40
N SER A 287 -63.31 -4.16 61.97
CA SER A 287 -63.99 -4.03 60.65
C SER A 287 -64.95 -2.82 60.66
N PRO A 288 -65.75 -2.61 59.62
CA PRO A 288 -65.47 -2.28 58.20
C PRO A 288 -66.16 -0.96 57.80
N VAL A 289 -65.86 -0.39 56.66
CA VAL A 289 -66.87 0.39 55.87
C VAL A 289 -66.40 0.42 54.39
N GLU A 290 -67.32 0.06 53.52
CA GLU A 290 -67.28 0.19 52.06
C GLU A 290 -67.12 1.64 51.61
N LEU A 291 -66.49 1.89 50.50
CA LEU A 291 -67.06 2.65 49.36
C LEU A 291 -66.24 2.54 48.11
N SER A 292 -66.90 2.23 47.05
CA SER A 292 -66.53 2.21 45.65
C SER A 292 -66.03 3.54 45.16
N THR A 293 -65.06 3.52 44.23
CA THR A 293 -65.14 4.26 42.94
C THR A 293 -64.05 3.82 41.97
N GLU A 294 -64.49 3.49 40.80
CA GLU A 294 -63.71 3.31 39.59
C GLU A 294 -62.98 4.62 39.22
N GLU A 295 -61.71 4.52 38.76
CA GLU A 295 -61.25 5.43 37.75
C GLU A 295 -60.06 4.83 36.93
N SER A 296 -60.26 4.95 35.68
CA SER A 296 -59.51 4.45 34.53
C SER A 296 -58.06 4.90 34.48
N ILE A 297 -57.19 3.95 34.24
CA ILE A 297 -55.72 4.20 33.87
C ILE A 297 -55.62 4.44 32.38
N VAL A 298 -55.27 5.66 31.99
CA VAL A 298 -54.85 6.02 30.67
C VAL A 298 -53.35 5.71 30.54
N THR A 299 -53.00 4.75 29.69
CA THR A 299 -51.62 4.47 29.29
C THR A 299 -51.15 5.51 28.27
N LEU A 300 -50.19 6.33 28.64
CA LEU A 300 -49.40 7.14 27.71
C LEU A 300 -48.20 6.35 27.27
N ILE A 301 -48.16 6.01 25.99
CA ILE A 301 -46.99 5.49 25.28
C ILE A 301 -46.21 6.70 24.75
N PRO A 302 -44.92 6.86 25.03
CA PRO A 302 -44.12 7.87 24.36
C PRO A 302 -43.71 7.37 22.98
N GLU A 303 -44.14 8.10 22.00
CA GLU A 303 -43.82 8.05 20.58
C GLU A 303 -42.43 8.65 20.33
N GLU A 304 -41.35 7.89 20.52
CA GLU A 304 -39.97 8.37 20.17
C GLU A 304 -38.95 7.25 19.86
N ILE A 305 -39.34 6.16 19.18
CA ILE A 305 -38.39 5.12 18.71
C ILE A 305 -38.49 4.87 17.20
N GLU A 306 -39.20 5.67 16.43
CA GLU A 306 -39.37 5.42 14.99
C GLU A 306 -38.51 6.32 14.07
N LYS A 307 -37.43 6.93 14.55
CA LYS A 307 -36.56 7.82 13.75
C LYS A 307 -35.13 7.40 13.57
N ILE A 308 -34.72 6.18 13.92
CA ILE A 308 -33.33 5.72 13.77
C ILE A 308 -33.17 4.56 12.74
N LEU A 309 -34.19 4.25 11.95
CA LEU A 309 -34.10 3.14 10.99
C LEU A 309 -34.36 3.58 9.53
N LYS A 310 -33.96 4.81 9.15
CA LYS A 310 -33.86 5.24 7.74
C LYS A 310 -32.80 6.34 7.59
N ILE A 311 -31.56 5.96 7.52
CA ILE A 311 -30.51 6.59 6.70
C ILE A 311 -29.55 5.48 6.24
#